data_d33dbe38ad3edd5df7ec44ab3e8f4098
#
_entry.id   d33dbe38ad3edd5df7ec44ab3e8f4098
#
_cell.length_a   1.000
_cell.length_b   1.000
_cell.length_c   1.000
_cell.angle_alpha   90.00
_cell.angle_beta   90.00
_cell.angle_gamma   90.00
#
_symmetry.space_group_name_H-M   'P 1'
#
loop_
_entity.id
_entity.type
_entity.pdbx_description
1 polymer ?
#
loop_
_entity_poly.entity_id
_entity_poly.type
_entity_poly.pdbx_seq_one_letter_code
_entity_poly.pdbx_strand_id
1 'polypeptide(L)'
;MKIVTGLLAAVLLLAGVASSHAMMRIADDRGGRIGTYIDKYQSLRNSNEPIMIDGLCASACTIVLGAVSPDRICVTSRANFGFHAAWDFGARGQAVTNPEATRMLFSMYPPHIRRWINQRGGLKPRMIFLSGRQLAGMYRPCYMDAQASSRGRN
;
A
#
# COMPACT_ATOMS: atom_id res chain seq x y z
N MET A 1 -29.73 -0.12 55.30
CA MET A 1 -28.36 -0.15 54.78
C MET A 1 -28.23 -1.23 53.75
N LYS A 2 -28.85 -1.14 52.54
CA LYS A 2 -28.77 -2.15 51.48
C LYS A 2 -28.88 -1.58 50.07
N ILE A 3 -28.57 -0.28 49.82
CA ILE A 3 -28.75 0.35 48.49
C ILE A 3 -27.43 0.88 47.89
N VAL A 4 -26.31 0.79 48.58
CA VAL A 4 -25.04 1.38 48.13
C VAL A 4 -24.18 0.42 47.27
N THR A 5 -24.47 -0.88 47.28
CA THR A 5 -23.62 -1.89 46.59
C THR A 5 -23.97 -2.09 45.11
N GLY A 6 -25.07 -1.53 44.60
CA GLY A 6 -25.52 -1.71 43.22
C GLY A 6 -24.94 -0.71 42.21
N LEU A 7 -24.40 0.41 42.63
CA LEU A 7 -23.94 1.49 41.73
C LEU A 7 -22.47 1.38 41.30
N LEU A 8 -21.66 0.59 42.00
CA LEU A 8 -20.25 0.40 41.65
C LEU A 8 -20.00 -0.64 40.52
N ALA A 9 -20.95 -1.51 40.26
CA ALA A 9 -20.80 -2.55 39.21
C ALA A 9 -21.13 -2.04 37.81
N ALA A 10 -21.87 -0.94 37.67
CA ALA A 10 -22.28 -0.40 36.36
C ALA A 10 -21.22 0.51 35.69
N VAL A 11 -20.25 1.01 36.44
CA VAL A 11 -19.23 1.96 35.92
C VAL A 11 -18.04 1.27 35.29
N LEU A 12 -17.82 -0.02 35.55
CA LEU A 12 -16.66 -0.76 35.02
C LEU A 12 -16.84 -1.37 33.61
N LEU A 13 -18.04 -1.30 33.02
CA LEU A 13 -18.34 -1.87 31.69
C LEU A 13 -18.21 -0.88 30.53
N LEU A 14 -17.84 0.38 30.80
CA LEU A 14 -17.57 1.40 29.75
C LEU A 14 -16.09 1.55 29.39
N ALA A 15 -15.23 0.67 29.89
CA ALA A 15 -13.82 0.66 29.54
C ALA A 15 -13.61 0.10 28.11
N GLY A 16 -13.69 1.01 27.16
CA GLY A 16 -12.85 0.97 25.97
C GLY A 16 -12.98 -0.24 25.05
N VAL A 17 -13.96 -0.24 24.16
CA VAL A 17 -13.75 -0.83 22.82
C VAL A 17 -12.67 0.01 22.12
N ALA A 18 -11.40 -0.29 22.37
CA ALA A 18 -10.33 0.14 21.50
C ALA A 18 -10.64 -0.46 20.13
N SER A 19 -11.12 0.36 19.19
CA SER A 19 -11.25 -0.03 17.80
C SER A 19 -9.84 -0.38 17.31
N SER A 20 -9.50 -1.67 17.33
CA SER A 20 -8.32 -2.15 16.65
C SER A 20 -8.57 -1.92 15.16
N HIS A 21 -8.09 -0.81 14.62
CA HIS A 21 -8.08 -0.61 13.19
C HIS A 21 -7.22 -1.72 12.59
N ALA A 22 -7.86 -2.65 11.89
CA ALA A 22 -7.15 -3.65 11.12
C ALA A 22 -6.21 -2.93 10.15
N MET A 23 -4.95 -3.36 10.10
CA MET A 23 -3.95 -2.81 9.17
C MET A 23 -3.83 -3.77 7.99
N MET A 24 -4.09 -3.30 6.78
CA MET A 24 -3.86 -4.09 5.59
C MET A 24 -2.36 -4.23 5.34
N ARG A 25 -1.85 -5.46 5.32
CA ARG A 25 -0.45 -5.75 5.03
C ARG A 25 -0.29 -6.33 3.64
N ILE A 26 0.60 -5.73 2.82
CA ILE A 26 1.02 -6.24 1.51
C ILE A 26 2.46 -6.72 1.63
N ALA A 27 2.69 -8.03 1.55
CA ALA A 27 4.00 -8.65 1.75
C ALA A 27 4.61 -9.27 0.48
N ASP A 28 3.78 -9.87 -0.38
CA ASP A 28 4.15 -10.40 -1.70
C ASP A 28 2.92 -10.38 -2.60
N ASP A 29 2.81 -9.33 -3.39
CA ASP A 29 1.72 -9.14 -4.35
C ASP A 29 2.31 -8.79 -5.72
N ARG A 30 2.23 -9.72 -6.65
CA ARG A 30 2.82 -9.62 -7.99
C ARG A 30 1.89 -8.95 -9.00
N GLY A 31 0.73 -8.51 -8.54
CA GLY A 31 -0.27 -7.86 -9.37
C GLY A 31 -1.14 -8.85 -10.16
N GLY A 32 -1.81 -8.32 -11.15
CA GLY A 32 -2.75 -9.05 -11.98
C GLY A 32 -3.56 -8.10 -12.85
N ARG A 33 -4.84 -8.39 -13.05
CA ARG A 33 -5.73 -7.57 -13.87
C ARG A 33 -5.96 -6.19 -13.22
N ILE A 34 -5.73 -5.12 -13.96
CA ILE A 34 -5.86 -3.73 -13.49
C ILE A 34 -7.26 -3.49 -12.89
N GLY A 35 -8.33 -3.90 -13.56
CA GLY A 35 -9.69 -3.72 -13.06
C GLY A 35 -9.93 -4.32 -11.69
N THR A 36 -9.44 -5.55 -11.46
CA THR A 36 -9.54 -6.21 -10.14
C THR A 36 -8.86 -5.39 -9.03
N TYR A 37 -7.73 -4.74 -9.33
CA TYR A 37 -7.02 -3.91 -8.34
C TYR A 37 -7.66 -2.55 -8.12
N ILE A 38 -8.28 -1.98 -9.16
CA ILE A 38 -9.10 -0.77 -9.01
C ILE A 38 -10.25 -1.06 -8.04
N ASP A 39 -11.00 -2.14 -8.25
CA ASP A 39 -12.12 -2.53 -7.40
C ASP A 39 -11.66 -2.82 -5.96
N LYS A 40 -10.58 -3.58 -5.79
CA LYS A 40 -9.97 -3.90 -4.49
C LYS A 40 -9.63 -2.64 -3.70
N TYR A 41 -8.98 -1.66 -4.32
CA TYR A 41 -8.54 -0.46 -3.64
C TYR A 41 -9.61 0.63 -3.54
N GLN A 42 -10.67 0.57 -4.35
CA GLN A 42 -11.82 1.46 -4.23
C GLN A 42 -12.56 1.24 -2.91
N SER A 43 -12.68 0.00 -2.45
CA SER A 43 -13.24 -0.31 -1.13
C SER A 43 -12.39 0.26 0.02
N LEU A 44 -11.08 0.27 -0.12
CA LEU A 44 -10.14 0.83 0.85
C LEU A 44 -10.10 2.37 0.86
N ARG A 45 -10.50 3.01 -0.23
CA ARG A 45 -10.57 4.48 -0.31
C ARG A 45 -11.52 5.06 0.75
N ASN A 46 -12.63 4.37 0.97
CA ASN A 46 -13.69 4.79 1.91
C ASN A 46 -13.45 4.30 3.35
N SER A 47 -12.50 3.42 3.56
CA SER A 47 -12.06 3.00 4.89
C SER A 47 -10.91 3.91 5.37
N ASN A 48 -10.77 4.09 6.67
CA ASN A 48 -9.60 4.77 7.26
C ASN A 48 -8.48 3.76 7.60
N GLU A 49 -8.54 2.57 7.01
CA GLU A 49 -7.60 1.48 7.29
C GLU A 49 -6.19 1.84 6.82
N PRO A 50 -5.17 1.79 7.69
CA PRO A 50 -3.78 2.00 7.30
C PRO A 50 -3.26 0.82 6.48
N ILE A 51 -2.32 1.10 5.58
CA ILE A 51 -1.71 0.11 4.69
C ILE A 51 -0.23 0.02 4.98
N MET A 52 0.24 -1.18 5.24
CA MET A 52 1.65 -1.52 5.41
C MET A 52 2.17 -2.21 4.14
N ILE A 53 3.19 -1.65 3.53
CA ILE A 53 3.94 -2.33 2.47
C ILE A 53 5.15 -2.99 3.12
N ASP A 54 5.15 -4.33 3.15
CA ASP A 54 6.13 -5.12 3.88
C ASP A 54 6.83 -6.15 2.99
N GLY A 55 6.99 -5.84 1.74
CA GLY A 55 7.62 -6.68 0.73
C GLY A 55 7.30 -6.22 -0.67
N LEU A 56 7.19 -7.17 -1.59
CA LEU A 56 6.92 -6.89 -3.00
C LEU A 56 5.46 -6.46 -3.20
N CYS A 57 5.28 -5.33 -3.89
CA CYS A 57 4.03 -4.89 -4.49
C CYS A 57 4.31 -4.50 -5.94
N ALA A 58 4.01 -5.38 -6.88
CA ALA A 58 4.38 -5.21 -8.28
C ALA A 58 3.16 -5.12 -9.20
N SER A 59 3.36 -4.54 -10.40
CA SER A 59 2.33 -4.47 -11.44
C SER A 59 1.06 -3.77 -10.94
N ALA A 60 -0.11 -4.33 -11.14
CA ALA A 60 -1.39 -3.76 -10.71
C ALA A 60 -1.50 -3.53 -9.18
N CYS A 61 -0.71 -4.23 -8.35
CA CYS A 61 -0.61 -3.93 -6.92
C CYS A 61 -0.23 -2.46 -6.67
N THR A 62 0.62 -1.87 -7.49
CA THR A 62 1.10 -0.49 -7.33
C THR A 62 0.01 0.58 -7.46
N ILE A 63 -1.19 0.22 -7.93
CA ILE A 63 -2.37 1.11 -7.99
C ILE A 63 -2.74 1.62 -6.58
N VAL A 64 -2.38 0.88 -5.52
CA VAL A 64 -2.57 1.33 -4.13
C VAL A 64 -2.01 2.73 -3.89
N LEU A 65 -0.91 3.09 -4.53
CA LEU A 65 -0.22 4.37 -4.35
C LEU A 65 -1.05 5.58 -4.83
N GLY A 66 -1.98 5.38 -5.75
CA GLY A 66 -2.88 6.42 -6.24
C GLY A 66 -4.30 6.28 -5.73
N ALA A 67 -4.68 5.09 -5.28
CA ALA A 67 -6.02 4.84 -4.77
C ALA A 67 -6.20 5.27 -3.31
N VAL A 68 -5.12 5.31 -2.53
CA VAL A 68 -5.12 5.59 -1.10
C VAL A 68 -4.24 6.81 -0.81
N SER A 69 -4.65 7.64 0.15
CA SER A 69 -3.87 8.80 0.57
C SER A 69 -2.49 8.38 1.12
N PRO A 70 -1.39 9.08 0.74
CA PRO A 70 -0.03 8.71 1.12
C PRO A 70 0.22 8.64 2.64
N ASP A 71 -0.51 9.44 3.44
CA ASP A 71 -0.43 9.43 4.90
C ASP A 71 -0.97 8.13 5.54
N ARG A 72 -1.76 7.35 4.80
CA ARG A 72 -2.26 6.04 5.21
C ARG A 72 -1.31 4.90 4.85
N ILE A 73 -0.28 5.17 4.04
CA ILE A 73 0.69 4.17 3.59
C ILE A 73 1.96 4.30 4.42
N CYS A 74 2.42 3.19 5.00
CA CYS A 74 3.76 3.09 5.55
C CYS A 74 4.54 1.98 4.86
N VAL A 75 5.86 2.08 4.88
CA VAL A 75 6.77 1.12 4.23
C VAL A 75 7.75 0.55 5.25
N THR A 76 8.02 -0.77 5.17
CA THR A 76 9.10 -1.40 5.91
C THR A 76 10.40 -1.36 5.11
N SER A 77 11.50 -1.75 5.72
CA SER A 77 12.80 -1.92 5.04
C SER A 77 12.76 -2.95 3.90
N ARG A 78 11.77 -3.85 3.90
CA ARG A 78 11.55 -4.86 2.85
C ARG A 78 10.69 -4.37 1.69
N ALA A 79 10.05 -3.21 1.82
CA ALA A 79 9.13 -2.70 0.82
C ALA A 79 9.83 -2.50 -0.54
N ASN A 80 9.17 -2.99 -1.60
CA ASN A 80 9.68 -2.91 -2.95
C ASN A 80 8.52 -2.79 -3.93
N PHE A 81 8.43 -1.67 -4.64
CA PHE A 81 7.42 -1.47 -5.67
C PHE A 81 7.98 -1.76 -7.06
N GLY A 82 7.29 -2.62 -7.82
CA GLY A 82 7.64 -2.97 -9.19
C GLY A 82 6.69 -2.38 -10.22
N PHE A 83 7.21 -1.52 -11.10
CA PHE A 83 6.42 -0.83 -12.14
C PHE A 83 6.82 -1.32 -13.53
N HIS A 84 5.83 -1.58 -14.38
CA HIS A 84 6.03 -1.89 -15.79
C HIS A 84 4.83 -1.46 -16.63
N ALA A 85 4.97 -1.50 -17.96
CA ALA A 85 3.89 -1.23 -18.89
C ALA A 85 2.80 -2.31 -18.78
N ALA A 86 1.53 -1.92 -18.90
CA ALA A 86 0.44 -2.87 -18.99
C ALA A 86 0.55 -3.70 -20.28
N TRP A 87 0.06 -4.93 -20.24
CA TRP A 87 0.09 -5.84 -21.38
C TRP A 87 -1.17 -6.70 -21.41
N ASP A 88 -1.48 -7.21 -22.60
CA ASP A 88 -2.53 -8.16 -22.89
C ASP A 88 -1.95 -9.42 -23.53
N PHE A 89 -2.74 -10.47 -23.60
CA PHE A 89 -2.41 -11.65 -24.37
C PHE A 89 -2.62 -11.39 -25.87
N GLY A 90 -1.56 -11.52 -26.66
CA GLY A 90 -1.66 -11.54 -28.11
C GLY A 90 -2.26 -12.85 -28.64
N ALA A 91 -2.46 -12.91 -29.94
CA ALA A 91 -3.13 -14.03 -30.63
C ALA A 91 -2.50 -15.41 -30.39
N ARG A 92 -1.22 -15.48 -30.02
CA ARG A 92 -0.48 -16.71 -29.70
C ARG A 92 -0.19 -16.87 -28.21
N GLY A 93 -0.91 -16.13 -27.33
CA GLY A 93 -0.69 -16.15 -25.89
C GLY A 93 0.54 -15.40 -25.38
N GLN A 94 1.28 -14.71 -26.25
CA GLN A 94 2.43 -13.88 -25.86
C GLN A 94 1.95 -12.58 -25.18
N ALA A 95 2.76 -12.04 -24.29
CA ALA A 95 2.51 -10.73 -23.71
C ALA A 95 2.76 -9.62 -24.75
N VAL A 96 1.77 -8.78 -24.99
CA VAL A 96 1.84 -7.62 -25.89
C VAL A 96 1.52 -6.36 -25.09
N THR A 97 2.41 -5.38 -25.15
CA THR A 97 2.21 -4.11 -24.46
C THR A 97 0.92 -3.44 -24.93
N ASN A 98 0.09 -3.02 -23.96
CA ASN A 98 -1.10 -2.21 -24.20
C ASN A 98 -0.80 -0.74 -23.86
N PRO A 99 -0.60 0.14 -24.86
CA PRO A 99 -0.25 1.54 -24.60
C PRO A 99 -1.36 2.33 -23.91
N GLU A 100 -2.63 2.03 -24.18
CA GLU A 100 -3.77 2.70 -23.57
C GLU A 100 -3.88 2.36 -22.08
N ALA A 101 -3.87 1.07 -21.75
CA ALA A 101 -3.87 0.62 -20.36
C ALA A 101 -2.62 1.10 -19.60
N THR A 102 -1.47 1.22 -20.29
CA THR A 102 -0.24 1.79 -19.70
C THR A 102 -0.41 3.27 -19.36
N ARG A 103 -1.01 4.08 -20.24
CA ARG A 103 -1.30 5.49 -19.97
C ARG A 103 -2.30 5.64 -18.82
N MET A 104 -3.35 4.83 -18.81
CA MET A 104 -4.34 4.81 -17.73
C MET A 104 -3.66 4.48 -16.39
N LEU A 105 -2.88 3.41 -16.33
CA LEU A 105 -2.13 3.01 -15.13
C LEU A 105 -1.20 4.13 -14.64
N PHE A 106 -0.43 4.74 -15.56
CA PHE A 106 0.47 5.85 -15.24
C PHE A 106 -0.27 7.05 -14.65
N SER A 107 -1.46 7.37 -15.18
CA SER A 107 -2.27 8.50 -14.71
C SER A 107 -2.78 8.32 -13.28
N MET A 108 -2.92 7.08 -12.81
CA MET A 108 -3.35 6.75 -11.44
C MET A 108 -2.29 7.05 -10.39
N TYR A 109 -1.02 7.10 -10.76
CA TYR A 109 0.05 7.31 -9.78
C TYR A 109 0.12 8.77 -9.31
N PRO A 110 0.49 9.00 -8.03
CA PRO A 110 0.69 10.35 -7.51
C PRO A 110 1.89 11.04 -8.20
N PRO A 111 1.93 12.37 -8.19
CA PRO A 111 2.91 13.15 -8.95
C PRO A 111 4.38 12.78 -8.68
N HIS A 112 4.75 12.48 -7.44
CA HIS A 112 6.12 12.10 -7.08
C HIS A 112 6.52 10.74 -7.68
N ILE A 113 5.59 9.77 -7.74
CA ILE A 113 5.82 8.47 -8.38
C ILE A 113 5.92 8.63 -9.89
N ARG A 114 5.04 9.43 -10.52
CA ARG A 114 5.12 9.71 -11.96
C ARG A 114 6.45 10.37 -12.35
N ARG A 115 6.94 11.34 -11.56
CA ARG A 115 8.27 11.93 -11.78
C ARG A 115 9.38 10.89 -11.70
N TRP A 116 9.34 10.04 -10.68
CA TRP A 116 10.32 8.97 -10.49
C TRP A 116 10.33 7.97 -11.67
N ILE A 117 9.16 7.57 -12.18
CA ILE A 117 9.01 6.69 -13.36
C ILE A 117 9.56 7.39 -14.62
N ASN A 118 9.21 8.66 -14.85
CA ASN A 118 9.67 9.42 -16.02
C ASN A 118 11.19 9.58 -16.06
N GLN A 119 11.84 9.81 -14.92
CA GLN A 119 13.30 9.87 -14.80
C GLN A 119 13.99 8.54 -15.19
N ARG A 120 13.24 7.44 -15.25
CA ARG A 120 13.70 6.11 -15.69
C ARG A 120 13.23 5.72 -17.09
N GLY A 121 12.70 6.70 -17.83
CA GLY A 121 12.27 6.52 -19.22
C GLY A 121 10.85 5.95 -19.36
N GLY A 122 9.99 6.12 -18.36
CA GLY A 122 8.58 5.73 -18.39
C GLY A 122 8.34 4.26 -18.05
N LEU A 123 7.07 3.86 -18.15
CA LEU A 123 6.66 2.46 -18.01
C LEU A 123 7.03 1.70 -19.29
N LYS A 124 7.81 0.64 -19.14
CA LYS A 124 8.26 -0.24 -20.23
C LYS A 124 7.91 -1.70 -19.90
N PRO A 125 8.00 -2.64 -20.84
CA PRO A 125 7.80 -4.06 -20.55
C PRO A 125 8.72 -4.57 -19.43
N ARG A 126 9.97 -4.08 -19.40
CA ARG A 126 10.90 -4.39 -18.32
C ARG A 126 10.49 -3.66 -17.04
N MET A 127 10.40 -4.41 -15.95
CA MET A 127 10.06 -3.87 -14.65
C MET A 127 11.18 -3.01 -14.07
N ILE A 128 10.81 -1.86 -13.48
CA ILE A 128 11.68 -1.00 -12.69
C ILE A 128 11.23 -1.03 -11.24
N PHE A 129 12.17 -0.96 -10.30
CA PHE A 129 11.89 -1.14 -8.88
C PHE A 129 12.22 0.13 -8.08
N LEU A 130 11.27 0.50 -7.19
CA LEU A 130 11.44 1.57 -6.21
C LEU A 130 11.52 0.96 -4.81
N SER A 131 12.67 1.06 -4.18
CA SER A 131 12.94 0.47 -2.86
C SER A 131 14.01 1.26 -2.10
N GLY A 132 14.35 0.81 -0.89
CA GLY A 132 15.44 1.34 -0.09
C GLY A 132 15.32 2.84 0.22
N ARG A 133 16.44 3.57 0.17
CA ARG A 133 16.49 4.99 0.55
C ARG A 133 15.59 5.89 -0.30
N GLN A 134 15.38 5.60 -1.59
CA GLN A 134 14.50 6.40 -2.44
C GLN A 134 13.04 6.27 -1.98
N LEU A 135 12.60 5.05 -1.66
CA LEU A 135 11.26 4.81 -1.15
C LEU A 135 11.06 5.43 0.24
N ALA A 136 12.06 5.29 1.13
CA ALA A 136 12.04 5.87 2.47
C ALA A 136 11.96 7.41 2.47
N GLY A 137 12.42 8.06 1.39
CA GLY A 137 12.26 9.50 1.19
C GLY A 137 10.88 9.93 0.70
N MET A 138 10.01 8.99 0.30
CA MET A 138 8.68 9.26 -0.28
C MET A 138 7.53 8.86 0.65
N TYR A 139 7.72 7.86 1.49
CA TYR A 139 6.71 7.31 2.40
C TYR A 139 7.28 7.14 3.80
N ARG A 140 6.43 7.31 4.81
CA ARG A 140 6.84 7.14 6.21
C ARG A 140 7.19 5.69 6.51
N PRO A 141 8.15 5.42 7.42
CA PRO A 141 8.43 4.06 7.89
C PRO A 141 7.25 3.53 8.71
N CYS A 142 7.01 2.22 8.65
CA CYS A 142 6.08 1.56 9.54
C CYS A 142 6.64 1.51 10.98
N TYR A 143 5.76 1.57 11.97
CA TYR A 143 6.13 1.65 13.38
C TYR A 143 7.03 0.48 13.85
N MET A 144 6.86 -0.69 13.25
CA MET A 144 7.68 -1.89 13.56
C MET A 144 9.17 -1.68 13.27
N ASP A 145 9.50 -1.00 12.17
CA ASP A 145 10.89 -0.73 11.79
C ASP A 145 11.52 0.41 12.62
N ALA A 146 10.70 1.37 13.08
CA ALA A 146 11.16 2.43 13.98
C ALA A 146 11.65 1.87 15.33
N GLN A 147 10.99 0.84 15.86
CA GLN A 147 11.39 0.17 17.09
C GLN A 147 12.64 -0.71 16.92
N ALA A 148 12.79 -1.37 15.76
CA ALA A 148 13.98 -2.16 15.46
C ALA A 148 15.24 -1.29 15.34
N SER A 149 15.12 -0.11 14.71
CA SER A 149 16.21 0.85 14.54
C SER A 149 16.66 1.51 15.85
N SER A 150 15.77 1.64 16.85
CA SER A 150 16.12 2.18 18.17
C SER A 150 16.86 1.16 19.05
N ARG A 151 16.60 -0.14 18.87
CA ARG A 151 17.27 -1.22 19.62
C ARG A 151 18.69 -1.53 19.14
N GLY A 152 19.04 -1.18 17.91
CA GLY A 152 20.37 -1.44 17.32
C GLY A 152 21.42 -0.34 17.56
N ARG A 153 21.11 0.69 18.37
CA ARG A 153 21.98 1.82 18.66
C ARG A 153 22.47 1.89 20.12
N ASN A 154 22.39 0.78 20.86
CA ASN A 154 22.97 0.65 22.21
C ASN A 154 24.17 -0.28 22.17
#